data_72476ddc8509c8436cc5e856f97870a5
#
_entry.id   72476ddc8509c8436cc5e856f97870a5
#
_cell.length_a   1.000
_cell.length_b   1.000
_cell.length_c   1.000
_cell.angle_alpha   90.00
_cell.angle_beta   90.00
_cell.angle_gamma   90.00
#
_symmetry.space_group_name_H-M   'P 1'
#
loop_
_entity.id
_entity.type
_entity.pdbx_description
1 polymer ?
#
loop_
_entity_poly.entity_id
_entity_poly.type
_entity_poly.pdbx_seq_one_letter_code
_entity_poly.pdbx_strand_id
1 'polypeptide(L)'
;MKAIIACLLYVVIQVESNEYYNVTYEPVQRQLLDFKKHHPRPIGLWTKNAGEPVDIRDTITINSDQFSNQLLIDTISTVAGERIPERVVTAKGTGAFGYFEVTHDVSKYTYADVFNGVGKKTPVVVRFASGFQNKGGSDLARDLKTMAVKFYTQEGNLDLLSISIPVFAFRDPMLSRDITHAFNRNPQTNMYDFTSFYDIVTLRPIFAHSLFWLMSDYGIPNGYRKMDAFPVHTYELASKHGEKYYVRFNFRTELGFSYLTTAEAAAIQSLDLDYFTRDLYNAIGSGQYPSWKLEMDVLSLHDLKKVDYNPFDVTTLWKNGTFYTVPIGRLVLNRNVKNHFRDVEQAAYNPGNLVPGIPGPVDYLSCGERMYYRDTQNYRLGRNHNKISVNMPLYEKTYVRDGTPPTNLNMKNAPNYYPNSFHGPVPYVDEHRPWKKLKVLETNAFDLEPAWYFYNYILEDEAHRLRFIANIVLTLVPVTPPVVQRAMKLLHLIDQDLGERVKAGYEVALAAQQALANATPAETMSFRRVPSAEGHPIQMSDPR
;
A
#
# COMPACT_ATOMS: atom_id res chain seq x y z
N MET A 1 -40.15 -17.48 23.08
CA MET A 1 -39.96 -16.05 22.88
C MET A 1 -39.74 -15.26 24.17
N LYS A 2 -40.68 -15.29 25.15
CA LYS A 2 -40.52 -14.55 26.44
C LYS A 2 -39.26 -14.98 27.23
N ALA A 3 -38.88 -16.25 27.24
CA ALA A 3 -37.67 -16.73 27.92
C ALA A 3 -36.36 -16.30 27.26
N ILE A 4 -36.32 -16.19 25.92
CA ILE A 4 -35.15 -15.73 25.18
C ILE A 4 -34.94 -14.23 25.35
N ILE A 5 -36.03 -13.45 25.40
CA ILE A 5 -35.96 -12.00 25.66
C ILE A 5 -35.56 -11.75 27.13
N ALA A 6 -36.01 -12.56 28.07
CA ALA A 6 -35.59 -12.47 29.47
C ALA A 6 -34.11 -12.85 29.65
N CYS A 7 -33.59 -13.86 28.94
CA CYS A 7 -32.15 -14.19 28.93
C CYS A 7 -31.29 -13.08 28.29
N LEU A 8 -31.74 -12.49 27.19
CA LEU A 8 -31.01 -11.37 26.55
C LEU A 8 -31.03 -10.12 27.45
N LEU A 9 -32.14 -9.81 28.10
CA LEU A 9 -32.23 -8.71 29.08
C LEU A 9 -31.39 -9.00 30.35
N TYR A 10 -31.33 -10.25 30.81
CA TYR A 10 -30.51 -10.64 31.96
C TYR A 10 -29.02 -10.54 31.65
N VAL A 11 -28.60 -10.93 30.43
CA VAL A 11 -27.22 -10.76 29.95
C VAL A 11 -26.87 -9.28 29.83
N VAL A 12 -27.77 -8.43 29.34
CA VAL A 12 -27.53 -6.98 29.23
C VAL A 12 -27.46 -6.31 30.60
N ILE A 13 -28.26 -6.74 31.57
CA ILE A 13 -28.27 -6.16 32.93
C ILE A 13 -27.09 -6.64 33.79
N GLN A 14 -26.60 -7.86 33.59
CA GLN A 14 -25.40 -8.34 34.31
C GLN A 14 -24.09 -7.71 33.81
N VAL A 15 -24.05 -7.17 32.60
CA VAL A 15 -22.88 -6.47 32.09
C VAL A 15 -22.68 -5.07 32.70
N GLU A 16 -23.68 -4.54 33.43
CA GLU A 16 -23.55 -3.21 34.07
C GLU A 16 -22.90 -3.22 35.47
N SER A 17 -22.58 -4.36 36.05
CA SER A 17 -21.92 -4.43 37.35
C SER A 17 -20.56 -5.09 37.35
N ASN A 18 -19.53 -4.29 37.33
CA ASN A 18 -18.20 -4.50 37.96
C ASN A 18 -17.14 -5.42 37.35
N GLU A 19 -17.22 -5.90 36.13
CA GLU A 19 -16.11 -6.68 35.52
C GLU A 19 -15.43 -6.07 34.31
N TYR A 20 -15.44 -4.78 34.16
CA TYR A 20 -14.81 -4.08 32.99
C TYR A 20 -13.28 -4.09 32.95
N TYR A 21 -12.61 -4.69 33.93
CA TYR A 21 -11.15 -4.52 34.06
C TYR A 21 -10.28 -5.62 33.44
N ASN A 22 -10.86 -6.72 32.94
CA ASN A 22 -10.08 -7.83 32.37
C ASN A 22 -10.49 -8.29 30.96
N VAL A 23 -11.39 -7.59 30.29
CA VAL A 23 -11.79 -7.93 28.93
C VAL A 23 -10.88 -7.20 27.94
N THR A 24 -10.20 -7.95 27.07
CA THR A 24 -9.43 -7.37 25.97
C THR A 24 -10.40 -6.90 24.89
N TYR A 25 -10.72 -5.62 24.90
CA TYR A 25 -11.59 -5.02 23.89
C TYR A 25 -10.90 -4.90 22.54
N GLU A 26 -11.66 -5.16 21.50
CA GLU A 26 -11.27 -4.85 20.12
C GLU A 26 -11.03 -3.33 19.93
N PRO A 27 -10.18 -2.91 18.95
CA PRO A 27 -9.83 -1.51 18.76
C PRO A 27 -11.01 -0.55 18.70
N VAL A 28 -12.11 -0.94 18.02
CA VAL A 28 -13.32 -0.11 17.91
C VAL A 28 -14.02 0.04 19.26
N GLN A 29 -14.12 -1.04 20.03
CA GLN A 29 -14.72 -1.01 21.36
C GLN A 29 -13.91 -0.14 22.31
N ARG A 30 -12.57 -0.25 22.28
CA ARG A 30 -11.69 0.62 23.05
C ARG A 30 -11.88 2.08 22.68
N GLN A 31 -11.91 2.41 21.40
CA GLN A 31 -12.10 3.79 20.94
C GLN A 31 -13.39 4.40 21.49
N LEU A 32 -14.50 3.68 21.45
CA LEU A 32 -15.79 4.15 21.96
C LEU A 32 -15.80 4.31 23.49
N LEU A 33 -15.21 3.34 24.20
CA LEU A 33 -15.11 3.38 25.66
C LEU A 33 -14.18 4.51 26.13
N ASP A 34 -13.05 4.71 25.47
CA ASP A 34 -12.12 5.79 25.75
C ASP A 34 -12.76 7.15 25.48
N PHE A 35 -13.53 7.29 24.39
CA PHE A 35 -14.28 8.50 24.13
C PHE A 35 -15.28 8.78 25.27
N LYS A 36 -16.09 7.80 25.66
CA LYS A 36 -17.05 7.92 26.77
C LYS A 36 -16.37 8.28 28.10
N LYS A 37 -15.20 7.67 28.38
CA LYS A 37 -14.43 7.94 29.60
C LYS A 37 -13.91 9.39 29.66
N HIS A 38 -13.44 9.92 28.53
CA HIS A 38 -12.94 11.30 28.47
C HIS A 38 -14.04 12.34 28.31
N HIS A 39 -15.26 11.91 27.96
CA HIS A 39 -16.42 12.77 27.79
C HIS A 39 -17.59 12.22 28.64
N PRO A 40 -17.58 12.43 29.97
CA PRO A 40 -18.63 11.93 30.88
C PRO A 40 -20.00 12.59 30.64
N ARG A 41 -20.05 13.65 29.85
CA ARG A 41 -21.26 14.34 29.38
C ARG A 41 -21.23 14.50 27.87
N PRO A 42 -22.37 14.68 27.19
CA PRO A 42 -22.41 15.00 25.77
C PRO A 42 -21.48 16.20 25.41
N ILE A 43 -20.77 16.10 24.31
CA ILE A 43 -19.78 17.12 23.86
C ILE A 43 -20.44 18.41 23.36
N GLY A 44 -21.77 18.43 23.22
CA GLY A 44 -22.54 19.59 22.79
C GLY A 44 -23.91 19.19 22.26
N LEU A 45 -24.59 20.16 21.68
CA LEU A 45 -25.86 19.93 20.99
C LEU A 45 -25.58 19.45 19.58
N TRP A 46 -26.41 18.53 19.09
CA TRP A 46 -26.36 18.13 17.68
C TRP A 46 -26.89 19.28 16.82
N THR A 47 -26.18 19.59 15.73
CA THR A 47 -26.53 20.66 14.80
C THR A 47 -26.70 20.13 13.38
N LYS A 48 -27.49 20.81 12.57
CA LYS A 48 -27.51 20.68 11.12
C LYS A 48 -26.15 21.14 10.55
N ASN A 49 -25.90 20.88 9.27
CA ASN A 49 -24.63 21.23 8.61
C ASN A 49 -24.31 22.75 8.65
N ALA A 50 -25.36 23.59 8.68
CA ALA A 50 -25.21 25.05 8.80
C ALA A 50 -25.08 25.58 10.24
N GLY A 51 -25.07 24.69 11.24
CA GLY A 51 -24.85 25.03 12.65
C GLY A 51 -26.12 25.27 13.49
N GLU A 52 -27.31 25.20 12.91
CA GLU A 52 -28.58 25.31 13.64
C GLU A 52 -28.78 24.09 14.56
N PRO A 53 -29.10 24.23 15.85
CA PRO A 53 -29.41 23.12 16.75
C PRO A 53 -30.55 22.26 16.23
N VAL A 54 -30.43 20.95 16.33
CA VAL A 54 -31.47 20.00 15.93
C VAL A 54 -32.48 19.89 17.05
N ASP A 55 -33.77 20.12 16.74
CA ASP A 55 -34.87 19.84 17.67
C ASP A 55 -35.08 18.33 17.75
N ILE A 56 -35.28 17.80 18.99
CA ILE A 56 -35.50 16.36 19.20
C ILE A 56 -36.70 15.83 18.40
N ARG A 57 -37.68 16.66 18.15
CA ARG A 57 -38.85 16.30 17.34
C ARG A 57 -38.51 16.01 15.88
N ASP A 58 -37.48 16.66 15.33
CA ASP A 58 -37.01 16.40 13.96
C ASP A 58 -36.33 15.03 13.83
N THR A 59 -35.87 14.43 14.93
CA THR A 59 -35.21 13.12 14.94
C THR A 59 -36.15 11.94 15.03
N ILE A 60 -37.38 12.13 15.53
CA ILE A 60 -38.34 11.05 15.86
C ILE A 60 -39.65 11.12 15.08
N THR A 61 -39.94 12.23 14.40
CA THR A 61 -41.17 12.40 13.63
C THR A 61 -40.90 12.74 12.17
N ILE A 62 -41.67 12.08 11.29
CA ILE A 62 -41.73 12.43 9.88
C ILE A 62 -42.97 13.30 9.70
N ASN A 63 -42.79 14.60 9.53
CA ASN A 63 -43.88 15.55 9.28
C ASN A 63 -44.25 15.57 7.79
N SER A 64 -45.44 16.10 7.46
CA SER A 64 -45.92 16.28 6.08
C SER A 64 -45.01 17.12 5.21
N ASP A 65 -44.20 18.00 5.81
CA ASP A 65 -43.22 18.87 5.11
C ASP A 65 -41.83 18.23 5.04
N GLN A 66 -41.75 16.91 4.88
CA GLN A 66 -40.51 16.14 4.88
C GLN A 66 -39.47 16.66 3.90
N PHE A 67 -39.90 17.15 2.73
CA PHE A 67 -38.99 17.69 1.71
C PHE A 67 -38.36 19.04 2.08
N SER A 68 -38.90 19.72 3.09
CA SER A 68 -38.33 20.95 3.66
C SER A 68 -37.52 20.71 4.95
N ASN A 69 -37.50 19.47 5.46
CA ASN A 69 -36.70 19.13 6.63
C ASN A 69 -35.21 19.05 6.28
N GLN A 70 -34.48 20.10 6.63
CA GLN A 70 -33.05 20.20 6.37
C GLN A 70 -32.23 19.09 7.04
N LEU A 71 -32.64 18.60 8.21
CA LEU A 71 -31.99 17.48 8.86
C LEU A 71 -32.09 16.19 8.02
N LEU A 72 -33.26 15.91 7.43
CA LEU A 72 -33.43 14.74 6.56
C LEU A 72 -32.53 14.85 5.31
N ILE A 73 -32.50 16.03 4.71
CA ILE A 73 -31.65 16.30 3.52
C ILE A 73 -30.18 16.13 3.89
N ASP A 74 -29.72 16.75 4.97
CA ASP A 74 -28.34 16.65 5.46
C ASP A 74 -27.95 15.20 5.75
N THR A 75 -28.84 14.44 6.43
CA THR A 75 -28.59 13.04 6.79
C THR A 75 -28.42 12.16 5.55
N ILE A 76 -29.32 12.28 4.57
CA ILE A 76 -29.27 11.51 3.32
C ILE A 76 -28.04 11.91 2.48
N SER A 77 -27.79 13.21 2.34
CA SER A 77 -26.69 13.76 1.54
C SER A 77 -25.33 13.38 2.14
N THR A 78 -25.20 13.36 3.47
CA THR A 78 -23.98 13.01 4.16
C THR A 78 -23.55 11.59 3.79
N VAL A 79 -24.44 10.60 3.91
CA VAL A 79 -24.12 9.21 3.60
C VAL A 79 -23.62 9.04 2.16
N ALA A 80 -24.25 9.69 1.19
CA ALA A 80 -23.87 9.61 -0.22
C ALA A 80 -22.49 10.28 -0.49
N GLY A 81 -22.17 11.33 0.26
CA GLY A 81 -20.96 12.15 0.07
C GLY A 81 -19.73 11.73 0.87
N GLU A 82 -19.81 10.72 1.73
CA GLU A 82 -18.72 10.34 2.65
C GLU A 82 -17.53 9.60 1.99
N ARG A 83 -17.58 9.34 0.70
CA ARG A 83 -16.51 8.61 -0.01
C ARG A 83 -15.85 9.48 -1.06
N ILE A 84 -14.52 9.30 -1.16
CA ILE A 84 -13.73 9.75 -2.31
C ILE A 84 -13.37 8.53 -3.16
N PRO A 85 -12.98 8.69 -4.44
CA PRO A 85 -12.52 7.58 -5.27
C PRO A 85 -11.42 6.79 -4.55
N GLU A 86 -11.51 5.46 -4.58
CA GLU A 86 -10.42 4.63 -4.08
C GLU A 86 -9.18 4.77 -4.97
N ARG A 87 -8.01 4.44 -4.44
CA ARG A 87 -6.79 4.42 -5.25
C ARG A 87 -6.89 3.30 -6.28
N VAL A 88 -6.38 3.56 -7.49
CA VAL A 88 -6.40 2.58 -8.60
C VAL A 88 -5.63 1.30 -8.27
N VAL A 89 -4.56 1.44 -7.48
CA VAL A 89 -3.80 0.36 -6.84
C VAL A 89 -3.59 0.74 -5.38
N THR A 90 -3.26 -0.20 -4.53
CA THR A 90 -3.02 0.05 -3.10
C THR A 90 -4.24 0.62 -2.35
N ALA A 91 -5.48 0.28 -2.76
CA ALA A 91 -6.68 0.82 -2.15
C ALA A 91 -6.90 0.33 -0.72
N LYS A 92 -6.73 -0.98 -0.47
CA LYS A 92 -6.76 -1.56 0.87
C LYS A 92 -5.49 -1.20 1.63
N GLY A 93 -5.62 -0.49 2.74
CA GLY A 93 -4.45 -0.13 3.55
C GLY A 93 -4.78 0.59 4.85
N THR A 94 -3.76 0.78 5.65
CA THR A 94 -3.79 1.45 6.96
C THR A 94 -2.56 2.33 7.12
N GLY A 95 -2.48 3.09 8.22
CA GLY A 95 -1.32 3.94 8.46
C GLY A 95 -1.11 4.28 9.93
N ALA A 96 0.07 4.81 10.21
CA ALA A 96 0.46 5.27 11.53
C ALA A 96 1.41 6.47 11.43
N PHE A 97 1.49 7.23 12.49
CA PHE A 97 2.49 8.29 12.67
C PHE A 97 3.68 7.80 13.47
N GLY A 98 4.78 8.47 13.28
CA GLY A 98 6.01 8.18 14.00
C GLY A 98 7.10 9.20 13.75
N TYR A 99 8.32 8.75 13.83
CA TYR A 99 9.50 9.55 13.53
C TYR A 99 10.59 8.70 12.88
N PHE A 100 11.42 9.37 12.11
CA PHE A 100 12.69 8.85 11.64
C PHE A 100 13.81 9.50 12.45
N GLU A 101 14.74 8.70 12.96
CA GLU A 101 15.90 9.15 13.72
C GLU A 101 17.18 8.80 12.98
N VAL A 102 18.01 9.81 12.75
CA VAL A 102 19.35 9.63 12.16
C VAL A 102 20.25 8.95 13.19
N THR A 103 20.81 7.80 12.87
CA THR A 103 21.69 7.04 13.77
C THR A 103 23.15 7.03 13.34
N HIS A 104 23.42 7.33 12.07
CA HIS A 104 24.77 7.31 11.49
C HIS A 104 25.00 8.59 10.66
N ASP A 105 26.25 9.02 10.63
CA ASP A 105 26.64 10.15 9.79
C ASP A 105 26.78 9.70 8.32
N VAL A 106 25.95 10.28 7.46
CA VAL A 106 25.96 10.05 6.02
C VAL A 106 26.26 11.32 5.21
N SER A 107 26.79 12.35 5.85
CA SER A 107 27.12 13.65 5.25
C SER A 107 28.08 13.54 4.06
N LYS A 108 28.91 12.50 4.02
CA LYS A 108 29.75 12.14 2.88
C LYS A 108 28.94 11.93 1.60
N TYR A 109 27.73 11.36 1.70
CA TYR A 109 26.95 10.93 0.54
C TYR A 109 25.91 11.95 0.13
N THR A 110 25.33 12.67 1.09
CA THR A 110 24.28 13.64 0.81
C THR A 110 24.31 14.81 1.81
N TYR A 111 23.99 16.00 1.31
CA TYR A 111 23.75 17.16 2.19
C TYR A 111 22.28 17.30 2.59
N ALA A 112 21.40 16.39 2.20
CA ALA A 112 19.99 16.43 2.58
C ALA A 112 19.83 16.50 4.11
N ASP A 113 19.18 17.53 4.60
CA ASP A 113 19.04 17.80 6.03
C ASP A 113 18.38 16.65 6.78
N VAL A 114 17.42 15.97 6.16
CA VAL A 114 16.68 14.85 6.76
C VAL A 114 17.56 13.67 7.19
N PHE A 115 18.71 13.46 6.53
CA PHE A 115 19.65 12.37 6.81
C PHE A 115 20.90 12.81 7.56
N ASN A 116 20.99 14.10 7.93
CA ASN A 116 22.15 14.66 8.60
C ASN A 116 21.84 15.07 10.06
N GLY A 117 22.84 14.91 10.92
CA GLY A 117 22.73 15.20 12.36
C GLY A 117 22.28 13.98 13.17
N VAL A 118 23.24 13.18 13.64
CA VAL A 118 22.96 11.99 14.47
C VAL A 118 22.12 12.39 15.69
N GLY A 119 21.05 11.62 15.95
CA GLY A 119 20.05 11.89 17.00
C GLY A 119 18.89 12.80 16.55
N LYS A 120 18.95 13.40 15.37
CA LYS A 120 17.86 14.20 14.80
C LYS A 120 16.64 13.35 14.51
N LYS A 121 15.46 13.83 14.92
CA LYS A 121 14.17 13.18 14.69
C LYS A 121 13.32 14.00 13.73
N THR A 122 12.88 13.36 12.66
CA THR A 122 11.97 13.92 11.65
C THR A 122 10.62 13.25 11.78
N PRO A 123 9.50 13.99 11.96
CA PRO A 123 8.16 13.40 11.98
C PRO A 123 7.84 12.71 10.66
N VAL A 124 7.10 11.58 10.75
CA VAL A 124 6.66 10.84 9.57
C VAL A 124 5.21 10.41 9.69
N VAL A 125 4.58 10.19 8.53
CA VAL A 125 3.39 9.36 8.39
C VAL A 125 3.72 8.22 7.43
N VAL A 126 3.34 7.02 7.82
CA VAL A 126 3.53 5.81 7.01
C VAL A 126 2.18 5.22 6.66
N ARG A 127 2.02 4.85 5.39
CA ARG A 127 0.87 4.09 4.92
C ARG A 127 1.32 2.74 4.39
N PHE A 128 0.70 1.69 4.92
CA PHE A 128 0.81 0.31 4.43
C PHE A 128 -0.42 -0.03 3.59
N ALA A 129 -0.24 -0.87 2.56
CA ALA A 129 -1.34 -1.32 1.72
C ALA A 129 -1.03 -2.64 1.02
N SER A 130 -2.07 -3.34 0.55
CA SER A 130 -1.98 -4.40 -0.44
C SER A 130 -2.01 -3.82 -1.85
N GLY A 131 -1.24 -4.38 -2.81
CA GLY A 131 -1.02 -3.80 -4.13
C GLY A 131 -2.27 -3.69 -4.98
N PHE A 132 -2.94 -4.82 -5.21
CA PHE A 132 -4.08 -4.90 -6.14
C PHE A 132 -5.44 -5.12 -5.47
N GLN A 133 -5.51 -5.13 -4.13
CA GLN A 133 -6.77 -5.32 -3.43
C GLN A 133 -7.60 -4.04 -3.43
N ASN A 134 -8.91 -4.18 -3.75
CA ASN A 134 -9.90 -3.13 -3.52
C ASN A 134 -10.00 -2.79 -2.03
N LYS A 135 -10.61 -1.66 -1.68
CA LYS A 135 -10.69 -1.15 -0.30
C LYS A 135 -11.26 -2.16 0.70
N GLY A 136 -12.21 -3.01 0.30
CA GLY A 136 -12.78 -4.09 1.11
C GLY A 136 -12.07 -5.45 1.00
N GLY A 137 -10.90 -5.50 0.35
CA GLY A 137 -10.14 -6.74 0.19
C GLY A 137 -9.42 -7.19 1.46
N SER A 138 -8.73 -8.32 1.37
CA SER A 138 -7.99 -8.91 2.48
C SER A 138 -6.55 -8.40 2.55
N ASP A 139 -6.05 -8.13 3.75
CA ASP A 139 -4.63 -7.90 4.01
C ASP A 139 -3.77 -9.14 3.68
N LEU A 140 -4.37 -10.34 3.75
CA LEU A 140 -3.70 -11.64 3.64
C LEU A 140 -3.62 -12.18 2.21
N ALA A 141 -4.19 -11.48 1.22
CA ALA A 141 -4.06 -11.87 -0.17
C ALA A 141 -2.59 -11.98 -0.57
N ARG A 142 -2.24 -13.02 -1.37
CA ARG A 142 -0.91 -13.08 -2.01
C ARG A 142 -0.80 -11.95 -3.00
N ASP A 143 -0.11 -10.89 -2.59
CA ASP A 143 -0.04 -9.63 -3.30
C ASP A 143 1.17 -8.83 -2.81
N LEU A 144 1.68 -7.91 -3.61
CA LEU A 144 2.65 -6.93 -3.17
C LEU A 144 2.10 -6.17 -1.96
N LYS A 145 2.91 -6.06 -0.90
CA LYS A 145 2.62 -5.13 0.19
C LYS A 145 3.42 -3.86 -0.04
N THR A 146 2.86 -2.74 0.33
CA THR A 146 3.52 -1.44 0.16
C THR A 146 3.73 -0.76 1.51
N MET A 147 4.79 0.02 1.60
CA MET A 147 5.07 0.92 2.71
C MET A 147 5.49 2.28 2.14
N ALA A 148 4.59 3.24 2.17
CA ALA A 148 4.87 4.60 1.73
C ALA A 148 5.17 5.48 2.95
N VAL A 149 6.36 6.08 2.98
CA VAL A 149 6.83 6.93 4.08
C VAL A 149 6.90 8.38 3.60
N LYS A 150 6.20 9.26 4.27
CA LYS A 150 6.31 10.71 4.11
C LYS A 150 7.07 11.28 5.29
N PHE A 151 8.22 11.90 5.01
CA PHE A 151 9.02 12.64 5.99
C PHE A 151 8.64 14.11 5.90
N TYR A 152 8.25 14.70 7.02
CA TYR A 152 7.99 16.14 7.13
C TYR A 152 9.28 16.85 7.51
N THR A 153 10.08 17.21 6.49
CA THR A 153 11.39 17.84 6.70
C THR A 153 11.30 19.37 6.70
N GLN A 154 12.35 20.03 7.17
CA GLN A 154 12.45 21.49 7.08
C GLN A 154 12.60 21.98 5.63
N GLU A 155 13.05 21.11 4.73
CA GLU A 155 13.28 21.41 3.31
C GLU A 155 12.09 21.01 2.42
N GLY A 156 10.97 20.60 3.02
CA GLY A 156 9.78 20.09 2.33
C GLY A 156 9.49 18.63 2.66
N ASN A 157 8.50 18.04 2.01
CA ASN A 157 8.20 16.62 2.17
C ASN A 157 9.15 15.78 1.32
N LEU A 158 9.72 14.73 1.92
CA LEU A 158 10.36 13.64 1.20
C LEU A 158 9.45 12.42 1.26
N ASP A 159 9.11 11.85 0.11
CA ASP A 159 8.30 10.64 0.03
C ASP A 159 9.14 9.47 -0.49
N LEU A 160 9.28 8.41 0.31
CA LEU A 160 9.85 7.14 -0.12
C LEU A 160 8.72 6.10 -0.23
N LEU A 161 8.44 5.68 -1.46
CA LEU A 161 7.42 4.69 -1.76
C LEU A 161 8.08 3.33 -1.93
N SER A 162 7.71 2.38 -1.09
CA SER A 162 8.36 1.08 -1.00
C SER A 162 7.39 -0.06 -1.22
N ILE A 163 7.91 -1.19 -1.70
CA ILE A 163 7.20 -2.46 -1.81
C ILE A 163 7.92 -3.54 -1.02
N SER A 164 7.22 -4.63 -0.69
CA SER A 164 7.74 -5.73 0.15
C SER A 164 8.76 -6.64 -0.53
N ILE A 165 9.06 -6.41 -1.81
CA ILE A 165 10.05 -7.14 -2.58
C ILE A 165 11.10 -6.17 -3.17
N PRO A 166 12.35 -6.59 -3.37
CA PRO A 166 13.43 -5.69 -3.74
C PRO A 166 13.53 -5.35 -5.24
N VAL A 167 12.54 -5.75 -6.03
CA VAL A 167 12.46 -5.48 -7.47
C VAL A 167 11.07 -5.05 -7.88
N PHE A 168 10.97 -4.20 -8.90
CA PHE A 168 9.69 -3.82 -9.48
C PHE A 168 9.31 -4.74 -10.65
N ALA A 169 8.03 -4.74 -11.05
CA ALA A 169 7.55 -5.63 -12.10
C ALA A 169 8.04 -5.24 -13.50
N PHE A 170 8.29 -3.95 -13.73
CA PHE A 170 8.68 -3.41 -15.04
C PHE A 170 9.52 -2.14 -14.89
N ARG A 171 10.31 -1.82 -15.92
CA ARG A 171 11.14 -0.61 -15.99
C ARG A 171 10.58 0.46 -16.94
N ASP A 172 9.70 0.07 -17.86
CA ASP A 172 9.04 0.99 -18.79
C ASP A 172 7.68 1.43 -18.23
N PRO A 173 7.48 2.74 -17.94
CA PRO A 173 6.22 3.25 -17.41
C PRO A 173 5.02 3.04 -18.34
N MET A 174 5.25 2.82 -19.64
CA MET A 174 4.17 2.51 -20.60
C MET A 174 3.45 1.19 -20.26
N LEU A 175 4.10 0.27 -19.55
CA LEU A 175 3.52 -0.99 -19.12
C LEU A 175 2.59 -0.85 -17.88
N SER A 176 2.56 0.32 -17.23
CA SER A 176 1.76 0.55 -16.02
C SER A 176 0.27 0.27 -16.22
N ARG A 177 -0.29 0.72 -17.35
CA ARG A 177 -1.69 0.48 -17.70
C ARG A 177 -1.96 -1.01 -17.90
N ASP A 178 -1.13 -1.66 -18.68
CA ASP A 178 -1.38 -3.03 -19.12
C ASP A 178 -1.27 -4.01 -17.95
N ILE A 179 -0.25 -3.86 -17.09
CA ILE A 179 -0.11 -4.67 -15.88
C ILE A 179 -1.26 -4.41 -14.90
N THR A 180 -1.65 -3.14 -14.71
CA THR A 180 -2.75 -2.80 -13.82
C THR A 180 -4.06 -3.43 -14.28
N HIS A 181 -4.35 -3.41 -15.58
CA HIS A 181 -5.54 -4.05 -16.14
C HIS A 181 -5.51 -5.57 -16.02
N ALA A 182 -4.36 -6.20 -16.26
CA ALA A 182 -4.23 -7.66 -16.19
C ALA A 182 -4.32 -8.21 -14.75
N PHE A 183 -3.96 -7.40 -13.75
CA PHE A 183 -4.03 -7.77 -12.33
C PHE A 183 -5.33 -7.35 -11.66
N ASN A 184 -6.14 -6.50 -12.30
CA ASN A 184 -7.43 -6.08 -11.80
C ASN A 184 -8.53 -7.07 -12.18
N ARG A 185 -9.74 -6.78 -11.71
CA ARG A 185 -10.93 -7.57 -12.02
C ARG A 185 -11.29 -7.46 -13.49
N ASN A 186 -11.71 -8.58 -14.07
CA ASN A 186 -12.21 -8.62 -15.44
C ASN A 186 -13.39 -7.64 -15.63
N PRO A 187 -13.38 -6.79 -16.68
CA PRO A 187 -14.38 -5.73 -16.85
C PRO A 187 -15.80 -6.24 -17.09
N GLN A 188 -15.97 -7.45 -17.58
CA GLN A 188 -17.29 -8.07 -17.81
C GLN A 188 -17.80 -8.79 -16.58
N THR A 189 -16.96 -9.59 -15.92
CA THR A 189 -17.40 -10.51 -14.87
C THR A 189 -17.17 -9.97 -13.46
N ASN A 190 -16.35 -8.91 -13.32
CA ASN A 190 -15.87 -8.36 -12.05
C ASN A 190 -15.13 -9.39 -11.15
N MET A 191 -14.58 -10.44 -11.74
CA MET A 191 -13.79 -11.47 -11.06
C MET A 191 -12.31 -11.30 -11.38
N TYR A 192 -11.43 -11.76 -10.47
CA TYR A 192 -10.00 -11.89 -10.77
C TYR A 192 -9.80 -13.02 -11.79
N ASP A 193 -8.90 -12.78 -12.76
CA ASP A 193 -8.60 -13.70 -13.85
C ASP A 193 -7.11 -13.99 -13.97
N PHE A 194 -6.70 -15.14 -13.53
CA PHE A 194 -5.31 -15.59 -13.66
C PHE A 194 -4.89 -15.82 -15.13
N THR A 195 -5.83 -15.97 -16.06
CA THR A 195 -5.51 -16.08 -17.49
C THR A 195 -4.90 -14.78 -17.99
N SER A 196 -5.54 -13.64 -17.73
CA SER A 196 -5.01 -12.30 -18.10
C SER A 196 -3.67 -12.03 -17.43
N PHE A 197 -3.53 -12.41 -16.15
CA PHE A 197 -2.29 -12.29 -15.41
C PHE A 197 -1.14 -13.07 -16.06
N TYR A 198 -1.31 -14.36 -16.34
CA TYR A 198 -0.26 -15.17 -16.97
C TYR A 198 -0.07 -14.84 -18.45
N ASP A 199 -1.10 -14.36 -19.13
CA ASP A 199 -0.98 -13.93 -20.52
C ASP A 199 0.03 -12.79 -20.66
N ILE A 200 -0.11 -11.71 -19.86
CA ILE A 200 0.84 -10.61 -19.91
C ILE A 200 2.24 -11.02 -19.45
N VAL A 201 2.36 -11.86 -18.41
CA VAL A 201 3.66 -12.31 -17.90
C VAL A 201 4.40 -13.14 -18.96
N THR A 202 3.69 -14.02 -19.68
CA THR A 202 4.32 -14.87 -20.70
C THR A 202 4.67 -14.12 -21.98
N LEU A 203 3.93 -13.04 -22.29
CA LEU A 203 4.21 -12.19 -23.44
C LEU A 203 5.27 -11.11 -23.14
N ARG A 204 5.54 -10.84 -21.86
CA ARG A 204 6.52 -9.88 -21.38
C ARG A 204 7.39 -10.50 -20.27
N PRO A 205 8.45 -11.25 -20.64
CA PRO A 205 9.30 -11.98 -19.69
C PRO A 205 9.92 -11.12 -18.58
N ILE A 206 9.99 -9.81 -18.75
CA ILE A 206 10.44 -8.86 -17.73
C ILE A 206 9.68 -9.00 -16.40
N PHE A 207 8.42 -9.46 -16.43
CA PHE A 207 7.61 -9.67 -15.23
C PHE A 207 7.99 -10.93 -14.43
N ALA A 208 8.76 -11.85 -15.01
CA ALA A 208 9.04 -13.15 -14.39
C ALA A 208 9.77 -13.02 -13.05
N HIS A 209 10.74 -12.12 -12.94
CA HIS A 209 11.51 -11.94 -11.71
C HIS A 209 10.63 -11.45 -10.55
N SER A 210 9.82 -10.42 -10.77
CA SER A 210 8.89 -9.92 -9.73
C SER A 210 7.78 -10.93 -9.41
N LEU A 211 7.32 -11.72 -10.41
CA LEU A 211 6.40 -12.82 -10.18
C LEU A 211 7.00 -13.87 -9.25
N PHE A 212 8.28 -14.21 -9.41
CA PHE A 212 8.96 -15.19 -8.57
C PHE A 212 9.03 -14.72 -7.12
N TRP A 213 9.37 -13.45 -6.91
CA TRP A 213 9.31 -12.86 -5.58
C TRP A 213 7.89 -12.93 -4.98
N LEU A 214 6.87 -12.62 -5.77
CA LEU A 214 5.48 -12.65 -5.33
C LEU A 214 4.99 -14.08 -5.00
N MET A 215 5.45 -15.09 -5.74
CA MET A 215 5.09 -16.49 -5.50
C MET A 215 5.89 -17.14 -4.39
N SER A 216 6.99 -16.53 -3.96
CA SER A 216 7.77 -16.97 -2.81
C SER A 216 7.09 -16.61 -1.48
N ASP A 217 7.77 -16.87 -0.37
CA ASP A 217 7.32 -16.51 0.97
C ASP A 217 7.17 -14.99 1.17
N TYR A 218 7.88 -14.17 0.38
CA TYR A 218 7.76 -12.72 0.39
C TYR A 218 6.38 -12.19 -0.06
N GLY A 219 5.58 -13.01 -0.75
CA GLY A 219 4.24 -12.62 -1.21
C GLY A 219 3.19 -12.54 -0.12
N ILE A 220 3.41 -13.17 1.04
CA ILE A 220 2.51 -13.08 2.21
C ILE A 220 3.36 -12.92 3.48
N PRO A 221 3.87 -11.73 3.79
CA PRO A 221 4.55 -11.49 5.06
C PRO A 221 3.57 -11.69 6.23
N ASN A 222 4.10 -12.03 7.41
CA ASN A 222 3.28 -12.18 8.60
C ASN A 222 3.00 -10.83 9.28
N GLY A 223 2.25 -9.96 8.59
CA GLY A 223 1.88 -8.62 9.03
C GLY A 223 2.85 -7.53 8.55
N TYR A 224 2.38 -6.28 8.58
CA TYR A 224 3.18 -5.14 8.15
C TYR A 224 4.44 -4.92 8.99
N ARG A 225 4.43 -5.27 10.27
CA ARG A 225 5.55 -5.08 11.19
C ARG A 225 6.75 -6.00 10.92
N LYS A 226 6.51 -7.13 10.26
CA LYS A 226 7.51 -8.19 10.04
C LYS A 226 7.89 -8.30 8.56
N MET A 227 7.75 -7.23 7.80
CA MET A 227 8.17 -7.16 6.40
C MET A 227 9.27 -6.12 6.23
N ASP A 228 10.23 -6.42 5.37
CA ASP A 228 11.14 -5.43 4.80
C ASP A 228 10.40 -4.61 3.74
N ALA A 229 10.93 -3.43 3.42
CA ALA A 229 10.36 -2.60 2.37
C ALA A 229 11.44 -1.90 1.55
N PHE A 230 11.27 -1.91 0.23
CA PHE A 230 12.28 -1.50 -0.73
C PHE A 230 11.71 -0.40 -1.65
N PRO A 231 12.27 0.84 -1.62
CA PRO A 231 11.94 1.89 -2.58
C PRO A 231 12.48 1.65 -3.99
N VAL A 232 12.76 0.47 -4.40
CA VAL A 232 13.25 -0.13 -5.64
C VAL A 232 14.05 0.74 -6.62
N HIS A 233 13.81 2.05 -6.64
CA HIS A 233 14.50 3.01 -7.50
C HIS A 233 15.96 3.19 -7.13
N THR A 234 16.76 3.57 -8.11
CA THR A 234 18.13 4.03 -7.89
C THR A 234 18.15 5.54 -7.78
N TYR A 235 18.32 6.04 -6.56
CA TYR A 235 18.37 7.48 -6.25
C TYR A 235 19.76 8.04 -6.50
N GLU A 236 19.83 9.26 -7.03
CA GLU A 236 21.05 10.05 -7.01
C GLU A 236 21.11 10.81 -5.68
N LEU A 237 22.23 10.75 -5.00
CA LEU A 237 22.58 11.59 -3.86
C LEU A 237 23.69 12.55 -4.24
N ALA A 238 23.67 13.75 -3.65
CA ALA A 238 24.71 14.75 -3.84
C ALA A 238 25.36 15.12 -2.51
N SER A 239 26.69 15.06 -2.44
CA SER A 239 27.45 15.57 -1.29
C SER A 239 27.60 17.09 -1.34
N LYS A 240 27.97 17.73 -0.22
CA LYS A 240 28.30 19.17 -0.16
C LYS A 240 29.44 19.57 -1.12
N HIS A 241 30.26 18.62 -1.52
CA HIS A 241 31.38 18.84 -2.44
C HIS A 241 31.02 18.58 -3.92
N GLY A 242 29.71 18.33 -4.22
CA GLY A 242 29.23 18.07 -5.57
C GLY A 242 29.50 16.65 -6.07
N GLU A 243 29.98 15.75 -5.21
CA GLU A 243 30.14 14.33 -5.55
C GLU A 243 28.78 13.67 -5.66
N LYS A 244 28.66 12.73 -6.58
CA LYS A 244 27.43 11.97 -6.82
C LYS A 244 27.59 10.52 -6.38
N TYR A 245 26.57 10.05 -5.71
CA TYR A 245 26.41 8.65 -5.33
C TYR A 245 25.07 8.15 -5.83
N TYR A 246 25.02 6.88 -6.19
CA TYR A 246 23.80 6.20 -6.62
C TYR A 246 23.45 5.17 -5.57
N VAL A 247 22.21 5.21 -5.07
CA VAL A 247 21.85 4.38 -3.93
C VAL A 247 20.49 3.70 -4.14
N ARG A 248 20.35 2.52 -3.53
CA ARG A 248 19.05 1.90 -3.27
C ARG A 248 18.80 1.89 -1.77
N PHE A 249 17.68 2.45 -1.35
CA PHE A 249 17.28 2.45 0.05
C PHE A 249 16.61 1.13 0.41
N ASN A 250 16.81 0.67 1.65
CA ASN A 250 16.21 -0.54 2.19
C ASN A 250 15.70 -0.25 3.60
N PHE A 251 14.42 -0.52 3.86
CA PHE A 251 13.86 -0.55 5.21
C PHE A 251 13.88 -1.99 5.70
N ARG A 252 14.69 -2.29 6.70
CA ARG A 252 14.82 -3.63 7.29
C ARG A 252 14.08 -3.68 8.62
N THR A 253 13.07 -4.54 8.72
CA THR A 253 12.30 -4.68 9.96
C THR A 253 13.19 -5.17 11.11
N GLU A 254 13.11 -4.51 12.26
CA GLU A 254 13.87 -4.92 13.45
C GLU A 254 13.24 -6.12 14.17
N LEU A 255 12.00 -6.49 13.83
CA LEU A 255 11.37 -7.72 14.35
C LEU A 255 11.80 -8.99 13.60
N GLY A 256 12.59 -8.84 12.53
CA GLY A 256 12.93 -9.92 11.62
C GLY A 256 11.80 -10.23 10.64
N PHE A 257 12.17 -10.55 9.39
CA PHE A 257 11.22 -10.99 8.38
C PHE A 257 10.56 -12.31 8.77
N SER A 258 9.25 -12.39 8.64
CA SER A 258 8.52 -13.66 8.72
C SER A 258 7.32 -13.66 7.77
N TYR A 259 6.86 -14.85 7.41
CA TYR A 259 5.82 -15.06 6.41
C TYR A 259 4.74 -16.00 6.92
N LEU A 260 3.62 -16.02 6.19
CA LEU A 260 2.55 -17.00 6.33
C LEU A 260 2.54 -17.89 5.09
N THR A 261 2.33 -19.16 5.29
CA THR A 261 2.00 -20.06 4.18
C THR A 261 0.62 -19.71 3.59
N THR A 262 0.35 -20.12 2.36
CA THR A 262 -0.95 -19.90 1.73
C THR A 262 -2.10 -20.51 2.56
N ALA A 263 -1.87 -21.65 3.19
CA ALA A 263 -2.88 -22.32 4.03
C ALA A 263 -3.17 -21.55 5.31
N GLU A 264 -2.13 -21.07 6.02
CA GLU A 264 -2.29 -20.23 7.21
C GLU A 264 -2.99 -18.92 6.89
N ALA A 265 -2.59 -18.26 5.80
CA ALA A 265 -3.23 -17.04 5.34
C ALA A 265 -4.72 -17.25 5.02
N ALA A 266 -5.07 -18.35 4.35
CA ALA A 266 -6.46 -18.70 4.06
C ALA A 266 -7.28 -18.96 5.33
N ALA A 267 -6.70 -19.68 6.30
CA ALA A 267 -7.34 -19.94 7.60
C ALA A 267 -7.60 -18.65 8.38
N ILE A 268 -6.60 -17.76 8.48
CA ILE A 268 -6.76 -16.47 9.16
C ILE A 268 -7.76 -15.58 8.42
N GLN A 269 -7.68 -15.52 7.09
CA GLN A 269 -8.56 -14.71 6.25
C GLN A 269 -10.05 -15.08 6.40
N SER A 270 -10.35 -16.35 6.67
CA SER A 270 -11.73 -16.78 6.92
C SER A 270 -12.35 -16.19 8.19
N LEU A 271 -11.51 -15.70 9.11
CA LEU A 271 -11.91 -15.12 10.38
C LEU A 271 -11.69 -13.60 10.43
N ASP A 272 -10.62 -13.11 9.81
CA ASP A 272 -10.20 -11.70 9.89
C ASP A 272 -9.51 -11.23 8.60
N LEU A 273 -10.24 -10.44 7.81
CA LEU A 273 -9.72 -9.80 6.59
C LEU A 273 -8.72 -8.67 6.89
N ASP A 274 -8.75 -8.12 8.11
CA ASP A 274 -8.00 -6.95 8.56
C ASP A 274 -6.83 -7.33 9.48
N TYR A 275 -6.35 -8.56 9.40
CA TYR A 275 -5.36 -9.12 10.33
C TYR A 275 -4.09 -8.25 10.44
N PHE A 276 -3.50 -7.79 9.33
CA PHE A 276 -2.30 -6.96 9.38
C PHE A 276 -2.58 -5.57 9.94
N THR A 277 -3.73 -5.01 9.59
CA THR A 277 -4.22 -3.72 10.10
C THR A 277 -4.44 -3.78 11.60
N ARG A 278 -5.08 -4.84 12.09
CA ARG A 278 -5.35 -5.07 13.53
C ARG A 278 -4.07 -5.28 14.32
N ASP A 279 -3.15 -6.10 13.80
CA ASP A 279 -1.84 -6.36 14.41
C ASP A 279 -1.04 -5.06 14.59
N LEU A 280 -0.94 -4.25 13.54
CA LEU A 280 -0.23 -2.96 13.59
C LEU A 280 -0.88 -2.00 14.61
N TYR A 281 -2.19 -1.85 14.56
CA TYR A 281 -2.93 -0.94 15.44
C TYR A 281 -2.79 -1.34 16.91
N ASN A 282 -2.94 -2.62 17.22
CA ASN A 282 -2.84 -3.14 18.57
C ASN A 282 -1.42 -3.03 19.13
N ALA A 283 -0.40 -3.34 18.32
CA ALA A 283 0.99 -3.22 18.73
C ALA A 283 1.34 -1.79 19.12
N ILE A 284 0.99 -0.81 18.29
CA ILE A 284 1.22 0.60 18.60
C ILE A 284 0.42 1.03 19.84
N GLY A 285 -0.84 0.60 19.95
CA GLY A 285 -1.71 0.92 21.09
C GLY A 285 -1.21 0.36 22.42
N SER A 286 -0.51 -0.79 22.39
CA SER A 286 0.11 -1.40 23.58
C SER A 286 1.54 -0.95 23.86
N GLY A 287 2.07 0.01 23.10
CA GLY A 287 3.45 0.50 23.27
C GLY A 287 4.53 -0.37 22.62
N GLN A 288 4.17 -1.41 21.88
CA GLN A 288 5.08 -2.26 21.10
C GLN A 288 5.34 -1.60 19.74
N TYR A 289 6.13 -0.54 19.75
CA TYR A 289 6.36 0.28 18.57
C TYR A 289 7.17 -0.44 17.51
N PRO A 290 6.59 -0.73 16.32
CA PRO A 290 7.35 -1.34 15.24
C PRO A 290 8.38 -0.36 14.68
N SER A 291 9.51 -0.91 14.27
CA SER A 291 10.63 -0.12 13.77
C SER A 291 11.39 -0.81 12.65
N TRP A 292 12.01 0.01 11.81
CA TRP A 292 12.83 -0.42 10.67
C TRP A 292 14.15 0.34 10.67
N LYS A 293 15.24 -0.37 10.42
CA LYS A 293 16.50 0.26 10.04
C LYS A 293 16.38 0.75 8.60
N LEU A 294 16.71 2.02 8.36
CA LEU A 294 16.92 2.52 7.02
C LEU A 294 18.41 2.42 6.69
N GLU A 295 18.73 1.71 5.64
CA GLU A 295 20.06 1.56 5.09
C GLU A 295 20.05 1.86 3.58
N MET A 296 21.19 2.09 2.99
CA MET A 296 21.35 2.28 1.56
C MET A 296 22.50 1.44 1.02
N ASP A 297 22.26 0.78 -0.10
CA ASP A 297 23.29 0.17 -0.93
C ASP A 297 23.87 1.27 -1.83
N VAL A 298 25.20 1.38 -1.90
CA VAL A 298 25.88 2.54 -2.51
C VAL A 298 26.78 2.11 -3.65
N LEU A 299 26.65 2.83 -4.78
CA LEU A 299 27.59 2.84 -5.90
C LEU A 299 28.12 4.26 -6.07
N SER A 300 29.45 4.43 -6.05
CA SER A 300 30.07 5.68 -6.48
C SER A 300 30.01 5.83 -8.00
N LEU A 301 30.25 7.03 -8.53
CA LEU A 301 30.37 7.25 -9.97
C LEU A 301 31.50 6.41 -10.60
N HIS A 302 32.53 6.09 -9.82
CA HIS A 302 33.63 5.23 -10.24
C HIS A 302 33.18 3.76 -10.35
N ASP A 303 32.44 3.27 -9.35
CA ASP A 303 31.93 1.89 -9.34
C ASP A 303 30.87 1.69 -10.43
N LEU A 304 30.04 2.70 -10.67
CA LEU A 304 29.05 2.71 -11.74
C LEU A 304 29.64 2.41 -13.13
N LYS A 305 30.90 2.85 -13.38
CA LYS A 305 31.60 2.60 -14.63
C LYS A 305 32.15 1.19 -14.76
N LYS A 306 32.24 0.44 -13.68
CA LYS A 306 32.84 -0.90 -13.64
C LYS A 306 31.83 -2.03 -13.67
N VAL A 307 30.57 -1.75 -13.29
CA VAL A 307 29.53 -2.79 -13.27
C VAL A 307 29.15 -3.18 -14.70
N ASP A 308 28.90 -4.47 -14.90
CA ASP A 308 28.55 -5.11 -16.16
C ASP A 308 27.02 -5.26 -16.36
N TYR A 309 26.22 -4.59 -15.53
CA TYR A 309 24.77 -4.59 -15.55
C TYR A 309 24.23 -3.15 -15.49
N ASN A 310 22.93 -2.96 -15.77
CA ASN A 310 22.28 -1.67 -15.63
C ASN A 310 21.82 -1.44 -14.17
N PRO A 311 22.51 -0.64 -13.36
CA PRO A 311 22.12 -0.40 -11.96
C PRO A 311 20.86 0.47 -11.82
N PHE A 312 20.33 1.01 -12.91
CA PHE A 312 19.08 1.77 -12.98
C PHE A 312 17.88 0.92 -13.39
N ASP A 313 18.10 -0.37 -13.65
CA ASP A 313 17.01 -1.31 -13.93
C ASP A 313 16.35 -1.74 -12.61
N VAL A 314 15.13 -1.26 -12.37
CA VAL A 314 14.35 -1.54 -11.16
C VAL A 314 13.83 -2.99 -11.11
N THR A 315 13.93 -3.74 -12.20
CA THR A 315 13.48 -5.13 -12.28
C THR A 315 14.54 -6.13 -11.84
N THR A 316 15.77 -5.66 -11.58
CA THR A 316 16.92 -6.50 -11.23
C THR A 316 17.54 -6.09 -9.90
N LEU A 317 18.16 -7.04 -9.23
CA LEU A 317 19.02 -6.77 -8.08
C LEU A 317 20.38 -6.26 -8.54
N TRP A 318 21.03 -5.46 -7.72
CA TRP A 318 22.45 -5.22 -7.89
C TRP A 318 23.25 -6.49 -7.54
N LYS A 319 24.31 -6.76 -8.29
CA LYS A 319 25.13 -7.95 -8.08
C LYS A 319 25.95 -7.82 -6.78
N ASN A 320 25.93 -8.87 -5.97
CA ASN A 320 26.72 -8.92 -4.73
C ASN A 320 28.21 -8.65 -5.00
N GLY A 321 28.85 -7.90 -4.11
CA GLY A 321 30.26 -7.52 -4.25
C GLY A 321 30.53 -6.31 -5.12
N THR A 322 29.49 -5.72 -5.78
CA THR A 322 29.64 -4.51 -6.58
C THR A 322 29.30 -3.23 -5.82
N PHE A 323 28.62 -3.33 -4.70
CA PHE A 323 28.18 -2.23 -3.84
C PHE A 323 28.51 -2.52 -2.38
N TYR A 324 28.35 -1.52 -1.54
CA TYR A 324 28.44 -1.65 -0.08
C TYR A 324 27.24 -0.99 0.59
N THR A 325 26.83 -1.52 1.73
CA THR A 325 25.65 -1.04 2.45
C THR A 325 26.05 -0.10 3.58
N VAL A 326 25.36 1.02 3.70
CA VAL A 326 25.58 2.06 4.71
C VAL A 326 24.29 2.26 5.52
N PRO A 327 24.31 2.11 6.85
CA PRO A 327 23.17 2.44 7.69
C PRO A 327 23.00 3.96 7.76
N ILE A 328 21.73 4.40 7.81
CA ILE A 328 21.36 5.82 7.89
C ILE A 328 20.68 6.12 9.21
N GLY A 329 19.59 5.40 9.51
CA GLY A 329 18.77 5.73 10.65
C GLY A 329 17.72 4.68 10.95
N ARG A 330 16.79 5.06 11.83
CA ARG A 330 15.74 4.19 12.34
C ARG A 330 14.38 4.87 12.20
N LEU A 331 13.45 4.18 11.53
CA LEU A 331 12.05 4.56 11.46
C LEU A 331 11.29 3.88 12.62
N VAL A 332 10.52 4.65 13.39
CA VAL A 332 9.71 4.13 14.51
C VAL A 332 8.28 4.63 14.37
N LEU A 333 7.29 3.74 14.47
CA LEU A 333 5.88 4.10 14.48
C LEU A 333 5.34 3.99 15.91
N ASN A 334 4.98 5.12 16.51
CA ASN A 334 4.63 5.21 17.93
C ASN A 334 3.24 5.80 18.20
N ARG A 335 2.46 6.08 17.15
CA ARG A 335 1.14 6.69 17.32
C ARG A 335 0.18 6.25 16.23
N ASN A 336 -0.95 5.68 16.65
CA ASN A 336 -2.07 5.38 15.76
C ASN A 336 -2.72 6.66 15.22
N VAL A 337 -3.33 6.55 14.05
CA VAL A 337 -4.13 7.64 13.48
C VAL A 337 -5.39 7.85 14.32
N LYS A 338 -5.84 9.10 14.43
CA LYS A 338 -7.07 9.45 15.15
C LYS A 338 -8.33 9.35 14.27
N ASN A 339 -8.16 9.50 12.96
CA ASN A 339 -9.23 9.38 11.98
C ASN A 339 -8.66 8.84 10.69
N HIS A 340 -9.12 7.66 10.29
CA HIS A 340 -8.59 6.96 9.11
C HIS A 340 -8.79 7.74 7.81
N PHE A 341 -9.97 8.35 7.64
CA PHE A 341 -10.25 9.13 6.43
C PHE A 341 -9.32 10.34 6.32
N ARG A 342 -9.21 11.13 7.40
CA ARG A 342 -8.37 12.33 7.43
C ARG A 342 -6.89 12.02 7.27
N ASP A 343 -6.39 10.99 7.98
CA ASP A 343 -4.95 10.78 8.16
C ASP A 343 -4.37 9.73 7.19
N VAL A 344 -5.20 8.83 6.63
CA VAL A 344 -4.76 7.72 5.76
C VAL A 344 -5.43 7.76 4.39
N GLU A 345 -6.77 7.91 4.35
CA GLU A 345 -7.47 7.90 3.07
C GLU A 345 -7.13 9.13 2.23
N GLN A 346 -7.01 10.30 2.86
CA GLN A 346 -6.60 11.55 2.19
C GLN A 346 -5.08 11.71 2.06
N ALA A 347 -4.26 10.82 2.61
CA ALA A 347 -2.83 10.87 2.44
C ALA A 347 -2.45 10.71 0.96
N ALA A 348 -1.63 11.63 0.47
CA ALA A 348 -1.13 11.69 -0.90
C ALA A 348 0.39 11.59 -0.90
N TYR A 349 0.91 10.57 -1.54
CA TYR A 349 2.34 10.37 -1.73
C TYR A 349 2.72 10.63 -3.19
N ASN A 350 3.94 11.10 -3.42
CA ASN A 350 4.47 11.32 -4.76
C ASN A 350 5.99 11.08 -4.78
N PRO A 351 6.52 10.20 -5.62
CA PRO A 351 7.97 10.00 -5.76
C PRO A 351 8.71 11.25 -6.27
N GLY A 352 7.97 12.27 -6.72
CA GLY A 352 8.50 13.60 -7.04
C GLY A 352 8.68 14.52 -5.83
N ASN A 353 8.20 14.14 -4.64
CA ASN A 353 8.46 14.89 -3.41
C ASN A 353 9.87 14.55 -2.91
N LEU A 354 10.82 15.42 -3.24
CA LEU A 354 12.25 15.27 -3.00
C LEU A 354 12.77 16.53 -2.32
N VAL A 355 13.92 16.41 -1.68
CA VAL A 355 14.57 17.51 -0.95
C VAL A 355 15.97 17.78 -1.51
N PRO A 356 16.59 18.96 -1.27
CA PRO A 356 17.97 19.25 -1.61
C PRO A 356 18.90 18.13 -1.13
N GLY A 357 19.90 17.79 -1.94
CA GLY A 357 20.80 16.65 -1.68
C GLY A 357 20.29 15.29 -2.15
N ILE A 358 19.00 15.19 -2.52
CA ILE A 358 18.38 14.01 -3.13
C ILE A 358 17.66 14.45 -4.41
N PRO A 359 18.37 14.72 -5.52
CA PRO A 359 17.76 15.20 -6.75
C PRO A 359 16.80 14.20 -7.41
N GLY A 360 16.84 12.95 -6.98
CA GLY A 360 15.81 11.95 -7.23
C GLY A 360 16.31 10.67 -7.86
N PRO A 361 15.40 9.73 -8.06
CA PRO A 361 15.66 8.58 -8.91
C PRO A 361 15.94 9.04 -10.34
N VAL A 362 16.87 8.36 -10.99
CA VAL A 362 17.32 8.65 -12.37
C VAL A 362 16.87 7.60 -13.37
N ASP A 363 16.17 6.58 -12.91
CA ASP A 363 15.60 5.53 -13.74
C ASP A 363 14.35 6.02 -14.53
N TYR A 364 14.07 5.32 -15.64
CA TYR A 364 13.00 5.71 -16.55
C TYR A 364 11.60 5.57 -15.93
N LEU A 365 11.40 4.53 -15.10
CA LEU A 365 10.12 4.31 -14.41
C LEU A 365 9.75 5.50 -13.53
N SER A 366 10.70 6.03 -12.77
CA SER A 366 10.46 7.16 -11.86
C SER A 366 9.96 8.42 -12.57
N CYS A 367 10.37 8.64 -13.82
CA CYS A 367 9.88 9.76 -14.62
C CYS A 367 8.38 9.65 -14.91
N GLY A 368 7.90 8.44 -15.24
CA GLY A 368 6.48 8.16 -15.46
C GLY A 368 5.69 8.21 -14.16
N GLU A 369 6.23 7.67 -13.09
CA GLU A 369 5.55 7.65 -11.78
C GLU A 369 5.29 9.04 -11.22
N ARG A 370 6.22 9.99 -11.35
CA ARG A 370 6.00 11.38 -10.92
C ARG A 370 4.76 12.01 -11.55
N MET A 371 4.51 11.74 -12.83
CA MET A 371 3.33 12.22 -13.53
C MET A 371 2.08 11.44 -13.12
N TYR A 372 2.16 10.12 -13.08
CA TYR A 372 1.07 9.22 -12.72
C TYR A 372 0.54 9.49 -11.31
N TYR A 373 1.42 9.58 -10.31
CA TYR A 373 1.01 9.87 -8.93
C TYR A 373 0.37 11.25 -8.81
N ARG A 374 0.92 12.26 -9.48
CA ARG A 374 0.35 13.61 -9.47
C ARG A 374 -1.05 13.64 -10.09
N ASP A 375 -1.23 13.00 -11.23
CA ASP A 375 -2.53 12.94 -11.91
C ASP A 375 -3.58 12.21 -11.07
N THR A 376 -3.21 11.05 -10.52
CA THR A 376 -4.07 10.26 -9.62
C THR A 376 -4.49 11.05 -8.39
N GLN A 377 -3.59 11.81 -7.76
CA GLN A 377 -3.95 12.63 -6.60
C GLN A 377 -4.84 13.81 -6.98
N ASN A 378 -4.62 14.44 -8.13
CA ASN A 378 -5.50 15.50 -8.65
C ASN A 378 -6.92 14.97 -8.89
N TYR A 379 -7.06 13.78 -9.48
CA TYR A 379 -8.35 13.13 -9.70
C TYR A 379 -9.05 12.78 -8.39
N ARG A 380 -8.33 12.18 -7.45
CA ARG A 380 -8.88 11.61 -6.22
C ARG A 380 -9.18 12.67 -5.14
N LEU A 381 -8.32 13.68 -5.01
CA LEU A 381 -8.33 14.67 -3.91
C LEU A 381 -8.45 16.12 -4.39
N GLY A 382 -8.20 16.38 -5.66
CA GLY A 382 -8.15 17.72 -6.21
C GLY A 382 -6.75 18.33 -6.25
N ARG A 383 -6.60 19.43 -6.97
CA ARG A 383 -5.31 20.10 -7.22
C ARG A 383 -4.57 20.54 -5.97
N ASN A 384 -5.32 20.91 -4.94
CA ASN A 384 -4.78 21.38 -3.66
C ASN A 384 -4.58 20.26 -2.63
N HIS A 385 -4.43 19.01 -3.07
CA HIS A 385 -4.23 17.87 -2.17
C HIS A 385 -3.05 18.08 -1.17
N ASN A 386 -2.02 18.84 -1.56
CA ASN A 386 -0.91 19.19 -0.65
C ASN A 386 -1.31 20.16 0.46
N LYS A 387 -2.51 20.79 0.39
CA LYS A 387 -3.05 21.66 1.45
C LYS A 387 -3.89 20.90 2.48
N ILE A 388 -4.20 19.63 2.22
CA ILE A 388 -4.82 18.75 3.20
C ILE A 388 -3.81 18.49 4.32
N SER A 389 -4.24 18.57 5.58
CA SER A 389 -3.36 18.58 6.76
C SER A 389 -2.30 17.46 6.78
N VAL A 390 -2.66 16.23 6.40
CA VAL A 390 -1.74 15.09 6.37
C VAL A 390 -0.71 15.18 5.25
N ASN A 391 -0.93 16.02 4.24
CA ASN A 391 -0.04 16.17 3.09
C ASN A 391 0.77 17.46 3.16
N MET A 392 0.37 18.39 4.04
CA MET A 392 0.97 19.73 4.11
C MET A 392 2.41 19.64 4.62
N PRO A 393 3.38 20.24 3.92
CA PRO A 393 4.75 20.36 4.42
C PRO A 393 4.81 21.32 5.61
N LEU A 394 5.87 21.20 6.41
CA LEU A 394 6.10 22.10 7.57
C LEU A 394 6.24 23.56 7.14
N TYR A 395 6.81 23.78 5.97
CA TYR A 395 6.97 25.10 5.38
C TYR A 395 6.58 25.08 3.90
N GLU A 396 5.75 26.04 3.49
CA GLU A 396 5.35 26.22 2.10
C GLU A 396 5.07 27.68 1.79
N LYS A 397 5.65 28.17 0.71
CA LYS A 397 5.37 29.47 0.09
C LYS A 397 5.27 29.29 -1.41
N THR A 398 4.06 29.08 -1.90
CA THR A 398 3.81 28.87 -3.33
C THR A 398 2.93 29.95 -3.94
N TYR A 399 2.97 30.08 -5.27
CA TYR A 399 2.03 30.92 -6.01
C TYR A 399 0.71 30.22 -6.33
N VAL A 400 0.51 29.00 -5.83
CA VAL A 400 -0.77 28.28 -5.94
C VAL A 400 -1.74 28.83 -4.88
N ARG A 401 -2.85 29.39 -5.29
CA ARG A 401 -3.77 30.11 -4.42
C ARG A 401 -5.10 29.41 -4.23
N ASP A 402 -5.81 29.27 -5.32
CA ASP A 402 -7.22 28.89 -5.34
C ASP A 402 -7.39 27.49 -5.95
N GLY A 403 -8.59 26.95 -5.91
CA GLY A 403 -8.93 25.64 -6.47
C GLY A 403 -9.42 24.65 -5.42
N THR A 404 -9.61 23.40 -5.85
CA THR A 404 -10.20 22.34 -5.04
C THR A 404 -9.13 21.36 -4.52
N PRO A 405 -9.19 20.94 -3.25
CA PRO A 405 -10.03 21.50 -2.18
C PRO A 405 -9.66 22.95 -1.84
N PRO A 406 -10.61 23.74 -1.32
CA PRO A 406 -10.33 25.13 -0.91
C PRO A 406 -9.21 25.21 0.12
N THR A 407 -8.43 26.28 0.06
CA THR A 407 -7.32 26.47 0.99
C THR A 407 -7.56 27.67 1.91
N ASN A 408 -7.27 27.49 3.19
CA ASN A 408 -7.31 28.57 4.18
C ASN A 408 -5.99 29.37 4.20
N LEU A 409 -4.92 28.82 3.62
CA LEU A 409 -3.57 29.39 3.62
C LEU A 409 -3.14 29.72 2.18
N ASN A 410 -3.79 30.70 1.58
CA ASN A 410 -3.50 31.12 0.21
C ASN A 410 -2.57 32.34 0.11
N MET A 411 -1.76 32.61 1.16
CA MET A 411 -0.87 33.76 1.26
C MET A 411 -1.58 35.14 1.22
N LYS A 412 -2.90 35.16 1.40
CA LYS A 412 -3.73 36.43 1.47
C LYS A 412 -3.41 37.39 0.32
N ASN A 413 -2.95 38.62 0.65
CA ASN A 413 -2.68 39.71 -0.29
C ASN A 413 -1.25 39.70 -0.85
N ALA A 414 -0.42 38.69 -0.55
CA ALA A 414 0.92 38.64 -1.13
C ALA A 414 0.84 38.62 -2.68
N PRO A 415 1.84 39.12 -3.40
CA PRO A 415 1.87 39.01 -4.86
C PRO A 415 1.68 37.56 -5.32
N ASN A 416 0.91 37.35 -6.38
CA ASN A 416 0.61 36.02 -6.90
C ASN A 416 1.36 35.68 -8.21
N TYR A 417 2.44 36.41 -8.47
CA TYR A 417 3.28 36.26 -9.65
C TYR A 417 4.76 36.48 -9.34
N TYR A 418 5.61 35.90 -10.15
CA TYR A 418 7.07 36.07 -10.10
C TYR A 418 7.59 36.35 -11.52
N PRO A 419 8.58 37.23 -11.69
CA PRO A 419 9.20 38.11 -10.68
C PRO A 419 8.28 39.25 -10.25
N ASN A 420 8.50 39.78 -9.02
CA ASN A 420 7.81 40.95 -8.54
C ASN A 420 8.72 41.80 -7.66
N SER A 421 8.38 43.08 -7.49
CA SER A 421 9.11 44.05 -6.63
C SER A 421 8.46 44.25 -5.25
N PHE A 422 7.47 43.38 -4.88
CA PHE A 422 6.66 43.52 -3.67
C PHE A 422 6.99 42.51 -2.60
N HIS A 423 8.22 41.96 -2.61
CA HIS A 423 8.72 40.98 -1.64
C HIS A 423 7.90 39.67 -1.54
N GLY A 424 7.35 39.23 -2.66
CA GLY A 424 6.78 37.89 -2.76
C GLY A 424 7.87 36.80 -2.68
N PRO A 425 7.49 35.51 -2.61
CA PRO A 425 8.45 34.42 -2.57
C PRO A 425 9.44 34.45 -3.73
N VAL A 426 10.72 34.23 -3.43
CA VAL A 426 11.80 34.22 -4.42
C VAL A 426 12.49 32.85 -4.46
N PRO A 427 13.01 32.40 -5.62
CA PRO A 427 13.82 31.20 -5.69
C PRO A 427 15.14 31.41 -4.96
N TYR A 428 15.68 30.32 -4.41
CA TYR A 428 17.05 30.30 -3.87
C TYR A 428 17.98 29.59 -4.86
N VAL A 429 19.29 29.81 -4.66
CA VAL A 429 20.32 29.11 -5.43
C VAL A 429 20.87 27.97 -4.58
N ASP A 430 20.73 26.74 -5.04
CA ASP A 430 21.35 25.58 -4.44
C ASP A 430 22.77 25.43 -5.02
N GLU A 431 23.77 25.95 -4.32
CA GLU A 431 25.17 25.93 -4.74
C GLU A 431 25.77 24.52 -4.82
N HIS A 432 25.17 23.57 -4.10
CA HIS A 432 25.61 22.18 -4.06
C HIS A 432 24.98 21.30 -5.14
N ARG A 433 23.97 21.81 -5.84
CA ARG A 433 23.26 21.02 -6.86
C ARG A 433 24.16 20.71 -8.06
N PRO A 434 24.37 19.42 -8.38
CA PRO A 434 25.22 19.07 -9.54
C PRO A 434 24.54 19.39 -10.88
N TRP A 435 25.28 19.97 -11.80
CA TRP A 435 24.81 20.41 -13.11
C TRP A 435 24.83 19.33 -14.21
N LYS A 436 25.43 18.15 -13.96
CA LYS A 436 25.62 17.13 -14.98
C LYS A 436 24.39 16.23 -15.11
N LYS A 437 23.91 16.02 -16.36
CA LYS A 437 22.95 14.96 -16.68
C LYS A 437 23.70 13.63 -16.80
N LEU A 438 23.19 12.59 -16.13
CA LEU A 438 23.61 11.22 -16.37
C LEU A 438 22.85 10.68 -17.59
N LYS A 439 23.57 10.10 -18.57
CA LYS A 439 22.95 9.33 -19.64
C LYS A 439 22.79 7.89 -19.15
N VAL A 440 21.56 7.45 -18.95
CA VAL A 440 21.27 6.04 -18.64
C VAL A 440 21.44 5.24 -19.93
N LEU A 441 22.29 4.22 -19.88
CA LEU A 441 22.43 3.25 -20.95
C LEU A 441 21.49 2.09 -20.67
N GLU A 442 20.44 1.97 -21.47
CA GLU A 442 19.61 0.79 -21.45
C GLU A 442 20.38 -0.37 -22.09
N THR A 443 20.50 -1.47 -21.39
CA THR A 443 21.03 -2.71 -21.94
C THR A 443 19.86 -3.56 -22.42
N ASN A 444 19.95 -4.11 -23.64
CA ASN A 444 19.01 -5.11 -24.15
C ASN A 444 19.34 -6.50 -23.55
N ALA A 445 19.56 -6.54 -22.23
CA ALA A 445 19.85 -7.77 -21.54
C ALA A 445 18.65 -8.72 -21.58
N PHE A 446 18.93 -10.02 -21.59
CA PHE A 446 17.91 -11.04 -21.53
C PHE A 446 17.23 -11.00 -20.14
N ASP A 447 15.95 -10.69 -20.10
CA ASP A 447 15.21 -10.42 -18.85
C ASP A 447 14.99 -11.67 -17.95
N LEU A 448 15.46 -12.84 -18.35
CA LEU A 448 15.28 -14.10 -17.62
C LEU A 448 16.40 -14.39 -16.61
N GLU A 449 17.60 -13.83 -16.80
CA GLU A 449 18.75 -14.07 -15.90
C GLU A 449 18.44 -13.74 -14.43
N PRO A 450 17.76 -12.63 -14.09
CA PRO A 450 17.41 -12.33 -12.71
C PRO A 450 16.42 -13.35 -12.09
N ALA A 451 15.50 -13.89 -12.89
CA ALA A 451 14.56 -14.92 -12.44
C ALA A 451 15.27 -16.27 -12.21
N TRP A 452 16.20 -16.63 -13.09
CA TRP A 452 17.06 -17.80 -12.91
C TRP A 452 17.91 -17.68 -11.64
N TYR A 453 18.52 -16.50 -11.40
CA TYR A 453 19.30 -16.23 -10.19
C TYR A 453 18.43 -16.36 -8.95
N PHE A 454 17.19 -15.85 -8.99
CA PHE A 454 16.24 -15.97 -7.89
C PHE A 454 15.99 -17.43 -7.52
N TYR A 455 15.64 -18.28 -8.51
CA TYR A 455 15.32 -19.69 -8.27
C TYR A 455 16.52 -20.47 -7.71
N ASN A 456 17.72 -20.23 -8.24
CA ASN A 456 18.90 -21.00 -7.89
C ASN A 456 19.63 -20.53 -6.64
N TYR A 457 19.57 -19.22 -6.30
CA TYR A 457 20.40 -18.64 -5.25
C TYR A 457 19.63 -17.87 -4.17
N ILE A 458 18.42 -17.40 -4.42
CA ILE A 458 17.61 -16.66 -3.43
C ILE A 458 16.70 -17.61 -2.65
N LEU A 459 16.18 -18.65 -3.30
CA LEU A 459 15.46 -19.70 -2.61
C LEU A 459 16.46 -20.56 -1.83
N GLU A 460 16.54 -20.31 -0.51
CA GLU A 460 17.61 -20.80 0.36
C GLU A 460 17.65 -22.33 0.49
N ASP A 461 16.46 -22.97 0.54
CA ASP A 461 16.33 -24.41 0.76
C ASP A 461 15.27 -25.05 -0.12
N GLU A 462 15.25 -26.39 -0.13
CA GLU A 462 14.31 -27.19 -0.90
C GLU A 462 12.86 -26.97 -0.44
N ALA A 463 12.61 -26.77 0.84
CA ALA A 463 11.26 -26.50 1.33
C ALA A 463 10.73 -25.16 0.82
N HIS A 464 11.58 -24.15 0.71
CA HIS A 464 11.23 -22.85 0.09
C HIS A 464 10.92 -23.03 -1.41
N ARG A 465 11.75 -23.79 -2.15
CA ARG A 465 11.50 -24.10 -3.56
C ARG A 465 10.17 -24.85 -3.76
N LEU A 466 9.87 -25.83 -2.91
CA LEU A 466 8.61 -26.56 -2.99
C LEU A 466 7.39 -25.69 -2.74
N ARG A 467 7.43 -24.78 -1.76
CA ARG A 467 6.36 -23.80 -1.52
C ARG A 467 6.19 -22.84 -2.71
N PHE A 468 7.30 -22.36 -3.26
CA PHE A 468 7.33 -21.50 -4.44
C PHE A 468 6.65 -22.19 -5.65
N ILE A 469 7.04 -23.43 -5.95
CA ILE A 469 6.46 -24.23 -7.02
C ILE A 469 4.97 -24.48 -6.77
N ALA A 470 4.58 -24.85 -5.55
CA ALA A 470 3.17 -25.08 -5.19
C ALA A 470 2.33 -23.80 -5.40
N ASN A 471 2.86 -22.63 -5.05
CA ASN A 471 2.18 -21.35 -5.26
C ASN A 471 1.96 -21.06 -6.76
N ILE A 472 2.96 -21.33 -7.61
CA ILE A 472 2.81 -21.19 -9.06
C ILE A 472 1.74 -22.14 -9.59
N VAL A 473 1.81 -23.42 -9.21
CA VAL A 473 0.87 -24.45 -9.65
C VAL A 473 -0.57 -24.08 -9.31
N LEU A 474 -0.83 -23.65 -8.07
CA LEU A 474 -2.17 -23.25 -7.62
C LEU A 474 -2.77 -22.12 -8.48
N THR A 475 -1.94 -21.19 -8.93
CA THR A 475 -2.38 -20.07 -9.76
C THR A 475 -2.50 -20.43 -11.25
N LEU A 476 -1.81 -21.48 -11.71
CA LEU A 476 -1.88 -21.95 -13.10
C LEU A 476 -3.09 -22.86 -13.39
N VAL A 477 -3.60 -23.56 -12.39
CA VAL A 477 -4.73 -24.50 -12.56
C VAL A 477 -5.97 -23.85 -13.21
N PRO A 478 -6.42 -22.64 -12.82
CA PRO A 478 -7.57 -21.99 -13.45
C PRO A 478 -7.26 -21.30 -14.79
N VAL A 479 -6.02 -21.35 -15.29
CA VAL A 479 -5.58 -20.62 -16.50
C VAL A 479 -5.90 -21.43 -17.76
N THR A 480 -6.24 -20.74 -18.86
CA THR A 480 -6.58 -21.39 -20.13
C THR A 480 -5.38 -22.10 -20.76
N PRO A 481 -5.59 -23.28 -21.42
CA PRO A 481 -4.49 -24.12 -21.94
C PRO A 481 -3.44 -23.40 -22.81
N PRO A 482 -3.79 -22.51 -23.76
CA PRO A 482 -2.78 -21.81 -24.56
C PRO A 482 -1.84 -20.93 -23.73
N VAL A 483 -2.34 -20.30 -22.66
CA VAL A 483 -1.54 -19.48 -21.76
C VAL A 483 -0.69 -20.34 -20.83
N VAL A 484 -1.25 -21.44 -20.31
CA VAL A 484 -0.48 -22.44 -19.53
C VAL A 484 0.70 -22.97 -20.34
N GLN A 485 0.52 -23.29 -21.63
CA GLN A 485 1.62 -23.75 -22.48
C GLN A 485 2.74 -22.72 -22.61
N ARG A 486 2.39 -21.43 -22.75
CA ARG A 486 3.40 -20.36 -22.76
C ARG A 486 4.09 -20.19 -21.42
N ALA A 487 3.35 -20.27 -20.32
CA ALA A 487 3.91 -20.21 -18.98
C ALA A 487 4.91 -21.35 -18.73
N MET A 488 4.56 -22.58 -19.12
CA MET A 488 5.47 -23.72 -19.01
C MET A 488 6.74 -23.53 -19.84
N LYS A 489 6.62 -23.00 -21.08
CA LYS A 489 7.79 -22.68 -21.91
C LYS A 489 8.66 -21.60 -21.25
N LEU A 490 8.07 -20.57 -20.70
CA LEU A 490 8.80 -19.51 -20.01
C LEU A 490 9.58 -20.05 -18.81
N LEU A 491 8.94 -20.87 -17.97
CA LEU A 491 9.56 -21.48 -16.80
C LEU A 491 10.74 -22.39 -17.16
N HIS A 492 10.61 -23.19 -18.24
CA HIS A 492 11.71 -24.00 -18.78
C HIS A 492 12.86 -23.14 -19.35
N LEU A 493 12.56 -21.99 -19.96
CA LEU A 493 13.58 -21.08 -20.45
C LEU A 493 14.32 -20.38 -19.32
N ILE A 494 13.67 -20.15 -18.16
CA ILE A 494 14.31 -19.61 -16.99
C ILE A 494 15.22 -20.67 -16.35
N ASP A 495 14.67 -21.84 -16.05
CA ASP A 495 15.40 -22.97 -15.48
C ASP A 495 14.69 -24.28 -15.81
N GLN A 496 15.46 -25.29 -16.25
CA GLN A 496 14.90 -26.58 -16.66
C GLN A 496 14.24 -27.32 -15.51
N ASP A 497 14.89 -27.37 -14.33
CA ASP A 497 14.36 -28.04 -13.13
C ASP A 497 13.05 -27.37 -12.67
N LEU A 498 13.00 -26.05 -12.65
CA LEU A 498 11.80 -25.30 -12.33
C LEU A 498 10.65 -25.66 -13.29
N GLY A 499 10.90 -25.64 -14.60
CA GLY A 499 9.89 -25.96 -15.61
C GLY A 499 9.32 -27.38 -15.47
N GLU A 500 10.19 -28.37 -15.26
CA GLU A 500 9.80 -29.77 -15.08
C GLU A 500 8.97 -29.98 -13.80
N ARG A 501 9.39 -29.38 -12.67
CA ARG A 501 8.68 -29.49 -11.39
C ARG A 501 7.31 -28.83 -11.42
N VAL A 502 7.21 -27.61 -11.97
CA VAL A 502 5.92 -26.93 -12.10
C VAL A 502 4.99 -27.70 -13.03
N LYS A 503 5.48 -28.24 -14.14
CA LYS A 503 4.69 -29.09 -15.05
C LYS A 503 4.14 -30.31 -14.34
N ALA A 504 4.97 -31.05 -13.61
CA ALA A 504 4.56 -32.25 -12.88
C ALA A 504 3.50 -31.89 -11.79
N GLY A 505 3.72 -30.82 -11.04
CA GLY A 505 2.76 -30.34 -10.04
C GLY A 505 1.42 -29.91 -10.66
N TYR A 506 1.46 -29.22 -11.80
CA TYR A 506 0.27 -28.80 -12.53
C TYR A 506 -0.57 -29.99 -13.02
N GLU A 507 0.07 -31.00 -13.60
CA GLU A 507 -0.64 -32.23 -14.07
C GLU A 507 -1.36 -32.91 -12.91
N VAL A 508 -0.73 -33.04 -11.74
CA VAL A 508 -1.35 -33.61 -10.54
C VAL A 508 -2.52 -32.76 -10.05
N ALA A 509 -2.33 -31.44 -9.96
CA ALA A 509 -3.37 -30.52 -9.48
C ALA A 509 -4.58 -30.46 -10.43
N LEU A 510 -4.34 -30.48 -11.74
CA LEU A 510 -5.39 -30.51 -12.76
C LEU A 510 -6.19 -31.82 -12.67
N ALA A 511 -5.53 -32.98 -12.52
CA ALA A 511 -6.19 -34.27 -12.35
C ALA A 511 -7.06 -34.31 -11.08
N ALA A 512 -6.57 -33.76 -9.98
CA ALA A 512 -7.33 -33.64 -8.73
C ALA A 512 -8.57 -32.73 -8.89
N GLN A 513 -8.45 -31.62 -9.59
CA GLN A 513 -9.58 -30.72 -9.88
C GLN A 513 -10.64 -31.42 -10.75
N GLN A 514 -10.22 -32.14 -11.77
CA GLN A 514 -11.13 -32.89 -12.64
C GLN A 514 -11.85 -34.04 -11.90
N ALA A 515 -11.12 -34.73 -11.01
CA ALA A 515 -11.71 -35.76 -10.15
C ALA A 515 -12.79 -35.19 -9.21
N LEU A 516 -12.53 -34.00 -8.59
CA LEU A 516 -13.50 -33.31 -7.77
C LEU A 516 -14.72 -32.80 -8.57
N ALA A 517 -14.53 -32.36 -9.81
CA ALA A 517 -15.61 -31.92 -10.68
C ALA A 517 -16.49 -33.06 -11.17
N ASN A 518 -15.93 -34.28 -11.28
CA ASN A 518 -16.64 -35.50 -11.70
C ASN A 518 -17.26 -36.26 -10.51
N ALA A 519 -16.90 -35.93 -9.27
CA ALA A 519 -17.55 -36.48 -8.07
C ALA A 519 -19.00 -35.97 -8.00
N THR A 520 -19.97 -36.92 -8.03
CA THR A 520 -21.40 -36.59 -7.98
C THR A 520 -21.76 -35.86 -6.71
N PRO A 521 -22.81 -35.00 -6.70
CA PRO A 521 -23.20 -34.16 -5.55
C PRO A 521 -23.57 -34.89 -4.26
N ALA A 522 -23.56 -36.22 -4.25
CA ALA A 522 -23.89 -37.05 -3.07
C ALA A 522 -22.75 -37.16 -2.04
N GLU A 523 -21.50 -36.83 -2.40
CA GLU A 523 -20.34 -36.93 -1.49
C GLU A 523 -19.83 -35.60 -0.94
N THR A 524 -20.34 -34.48 -1.42
CA THR A 524 -20.04 -33.18 -0.88
C THR A 524 -21.08 -32.78 0.19
N MET A 525 -20.72 -32.94 1.45
CA MET A 525 -21.31 -32.40 2.69
C MET A 525 -22.81 -32.03 2.65
N SER A 526 -23.61 -32.81 3.37
CA SER A 526 -24.96 -32.47 3.79
C SER A 526 -25.00 -31.17 4.60
N PHE A 527 -25.07 -30.03 3.96
CA PHE A 527 -25.60 -28.85 4.58
C PHE A 527 -27.10 -29.03 4.74
N ARG A 528 -27.56 -29.18 5.96
CA ARG A 528 -28.99 -29.19 6.32
C ARG A 528 -29.67 -27.98 5.69
N ARG A 529 -30.59 -28.25 4.73
CA ARG A 529 -31.55 -27.23 4.27
C ARG A 529 -32.38 -26.77 5.46
N VAL A 530 -32.35 -25.48 5.73
CA VAL A 530 -33.37 -24.83 6.53
C VAL A 530 -34.67 -24.91 5.72
N PRO A 531 -35.82 -25.39 6.28
CA PRO A 531 -37.06 -25.43 5.54
C PRO A 531 -37.48 -24.01 5.15
N SER A 532 -37.64 -23.76 3.85
CA SER A 532 -38.27 -22.54 3.35
C SER A 532 -39.75 -22.58 3.68
N ALA A 533 -40.24 -21.54 4.35
CA ALA A 533 -41.69 -21.29 4.49
C ALA A 533 -42.30 -21.07 3.10
N GLU A 534 -43.38 -21.77 2.82
CA GLU A 534 -44.15 -21.69 1.57
C GLU A 534 -44.65 -20.24 1.37
N GLY A 535 -44.21 -19.60 0.28
CA GLY A 535 -44.74 -18.34 -0.21
C GLY A 535 -45.21 -18.49 -1.63
N HIS A 536 -46.45 -18.12 -1.92
CA HIS A 536 -47.09 -18.17 -3.22
C HIS A 536 -46.34 -17.45 -4.34
N PRO A 537 -46.41 -17.92 -5.59
CA PRO A 537 -45.75 -17.27 -6.72
C PRO A 537 -46.54 -16.01 -7.13
N ILE A 538 -45.84 -14.89 -7.16
CA ILE A 538 -46.33 -13.68 -7.80
C ILE A 538 -46.08 -13.80 -9.31
N GLN A 539 -47.14 -13.88 -10.08
CA GLN A 539 -47.09 -13.72 -11.53
C GLN A 539 -46.77 -12.27 -11.87
N MET A 540 -45.61 -12.04 -12.45
CA MET A 540 -45.34 -10.77 -13.13
C MET A 540 -45.84 -10.85 -14.57
N SER A 541 -46.75 -9.98 -14.93
CA SER A 541 -47.19 -9.71 -16.31
C SER A 541 -46.14 -8.86 -17.02
N ASP A 542 -45.77 -9.28 -18.22
CA ASP A 542 -44.91 -8.64 -19.19
C ASP A 542 -45.50 -7.28 -19.62
N PRO A 543 -44.75 -6.16 -19.56
CA PRO A 543 -45.10 -4.96 -20.29
C PRO A 543 -44.30 -4.87 -21.60
N ARG A 544 -45.00 -4.81 -22.68
CA ARG A 544 -44.46 -4.45 -23.98
C ARG A 544 -43.95 -3.02 -24.00
#